data_626fad646ef69ba49438371be7289b5b
#
_entry.id   626fad646ef69ba49438371be7289b5b
#
_cell.length_a   1.000
_cell.length_b   1.000
_cell.length_c   1.000
_cell.angle_alpha   90.00
_cell.angle_beta   90.00
_cell.angle_gamma   90.00
#
_symmetry.space_group_name_H-M   'P 1'
#
loop_
_entity.id
_entity.type
_entity.pdbx_description
1 polymer ?
#
loop_
_entity_poly.entity_id
_entity_poly.type
_entity_poly.pdbx_seq_one_letter_code
_entity_poly.pdbx_strand_id
1 'polypeptide(L)'
;MIPFLYFCLMKNKKTLVLGATARADKYANIAINKLVDGGHSVVAIGQQTGEVAGVKIQTKTVPVKNIDTVTLYLNPKNQREYYNYIIEAQPKRVIFNPGTENPEFYQLLKSNNIEVEVACTLVLLSTNQY
;
A
#
# COMPACT_ATOMS: atom_id res chain seq x y z
N MET A 1 -26.47 5.61 -18.29
CA MET A 1 -26.20 5.06 -16.95
C MET A 1 -24.87 4.33 -16.96
N ILE A 2 -24.03 4.57 -15.96
CA ILE A 2 -22.76 3.89 -15.84
C ILE A 2 -23.02 2.55 -15.16
N PRO A 3 -22.58 1.42 -15.75
CA PRO A 3 -22.77 0.11 -15.13
C PRO A 3 -22.04 0.00 -13.79
N PHE A 4 -22.62 -0.74 -12.88
CA PHE A 4 -22.01 -0.99 -11.58
C PHE A 4 -20.57 -1.55 -11.74
N LEU A 5 -20.38 -2.46 -12.68
CA LEU A 5 -19.07 -3.06 -12.94
C LEU A 5 -18.03 -1.99 -13.33
N TYR A 6 -18.43 -1.00 -14.12
CA TYR A 6 -17.57 0.10 -14.50
C TYR A 6 -17.06 0.87 -13.28
N PHE A 7 -17.96 1.18 -12.33
CA PHE A 7 -17.57 1.84 -11.08
C PHE A 7 -16.59 1.01 -10.27
N CYS A 8 -16.82 -0.30 -10.17
CA CYS A 8 -15.92 -1.17 -9.44
C CYS A 8 -14.53 -1.18 -10.06
N LEU A 9 -14.44 -1.25 -11.39
CA LEU A 9 -13.16 -1.24 -12.09
C LEU A 9 -12.42 0.08 -11.90
N MET A 10 -13.13 1.20 -11.96
CA MET A 10 -12.53 2.52 -11.77
C MET A 10 -12.00 2.72 -10.36
N LYS A 11 -12.61 2.07 -9.37
CA LYS A 11 -12.22 2.21 -7.97
C LYS A 11 -11.09 1.26 -7.57
N ASN A 12 -10.80 0.25 -8.39
CA ASN A 12 -9.76 -0.70 -8.04
C ASN A 12 -8.39 -0.08 -8.25
N LYS A 13 -7.72 0.24 -7.15
CA LYS A 13 -6.34 0.70 -7.13
C LYS A 13 -5.50 -0.40 -6.51
N LYS A 14 -4.81 -1.16 -7.36
CA LYS A 14 -3.96 -2.25 -6.86
C LYS A 14 -2.92 -1.70 -5.90
N THR A 15 -2.92 -2.21 -4.69
CA THR A 15 -2.15 -1.66 -3.57
C THR A 15 -1.14 -2.67 -3.05
N LEU A 16 0.11 -2.22 -2.91
CA LEU A 16 1.17 -2.96 -2.22
C LEU A 16 1.25 -2.47 -0.79
N VAL A 17 1.01 -3.35 0.17
CA VAL A 17 1.11 -3.06 1.60
C VAL A 17 2.45 -3.57 2.11
N LEU A 18 3.32 -2.68 2.57
CA LEU A 18 4.61 -3.02 3.15
C LEU A 18 4.57 -2.84 4.67
N GLY A 19 4.99 -3.85 5.39
CA GLY A 19 4.83 -3.93 6.83
C GLY A 19 3.52 -4.61 7.22
N ALA A 20 3.05 -5.52 6.36
CA ALA A 20 1.82 -6.27 6.60
C ALA A 20 1.98 -7.22 7.78
N THR A 21 0.87 -7.49 8.48
CA THR A 21 0.87 -8.40 9.62
C THR A 21 -0.50 -9.07 9.76
N ALA A 22 -0.49 -10.32 10.22
CA ALA A 22 -1.71 -11.05 10.54
C ALA A 22 -2.29 -10.65 11.92
N ARG A 23 -1.60 -9.80 12.68
CA ARG A 23 -2.09 -9.33 13.97
C ARG A 23 -3.25 -8.36 13.79
N ALA A 24 -4.43 -8.74 14.27
CA ALA A 24 -5.66 -7.98 14.05
C ALA A 24 -5.67 -6.60 14.73
N ASP A 25 -4.82 -6.39 15.73
CA ASP A 25 -4.73 -5.13 16.47
C ASP A 25 -3.85 -4.08 15.78
N LYS A 26 -3.20 -4.42 14.66
CA LYS A 26 -2.30 -3.51 13.96
C LYS A 26 -2.99 -2.79 12.80
N TYR A 27 -2.62 -1.53 12.59
CA TYR A 27 -3.20 -0.71 11.52
C TYR A 27 -3.01 -1.32 10.13
N ALA A 28 -1.87 -1.95 9.87
CA ALA A 28 -1.63 -2.61 8.59
C ALA A 28 -2.65 -3.71 8.31
N ASN A 29 -3.04 -4.49 9.33
CA ASN A 29 -4.06 -5.52 9.21
C ASN A 29 -5.41 -4.90 8.89
N ILE A 30 -5.79 -3.87 9.63
CA ILE A 30 -7.05 -3.16 9.42
C ILE A 30 -7.10 -2.59 8.01
N ALA A 31 -5.97 -2.03 7.53
CA ALA A 31 -5.89 -1.47 6.18
C ALA A 31 -6.12 -2.54 5.10
N ILE A 32 -5.53 -3.72 5.25
CA ILE A 32 -5.73 -4.81 4.29
C ILE A 32 -7.21 -5.19 4.21
N ASN A 33 -7.86 -5.35 5.37
CA ASN A 33 -9.29 -5.66 5.40
C ASN A 33 -10.12 -4.58 4.69
N LYS A 34 -9.83 -3.31 4.96
CA LYS A 34 -10.57 -2.19 4.38
C LYS A 34 -10.31 -2.07 2.87
N LEU A 35 -9.09 -2.31 2.42
CA LEU A 35 -8.76 -2.30 1.00
C LEU A 35 -9.52 -3.39 0.25
N VAL A 36 -9.53 -4.60 0.79
CA VAL A 36 -10.26 -5.72 0.18
C VAL A 36 -11.75 -5.42 0.14
N ASP A 37 -12.32 -4.91 1.25
CA ASP A 37 -13.74 -4.53 1.31
C ASP A 37 -14.09 -3.47 0.28
N GLY A 38 -13.16 -2.55 0.01
CA GLY A 38 -13.33 -1.50 -0.98
C GLY A 38 -13.14 -1.94 -2.42
N GLY A 39 -12.85 -3.21 -2.66
CA GLY A 39 -12.68 -3.75 -4.01
C GLY A 39 -11.29 -3.58 -4.58
N HIS A 40 -10.29 -3.24 -3.76
CA HIS A 40 -8.91 -3.07 -4.21
C HIS A 40 -8.16 -4.40 -4.16
N SER A 41 -7.36 -4.67 -5.19
CA SER A 41 -6.44 -5.80 -5.18
C SER A 41 -5.26 -5.48 -4.28
N VAL A 42 -4.84 -6.44 -3.46
CA VAL A 42 -3.80 -6.22 -2.45
C VAL A 42 -2.68 -7.24 -2.59
N VAL A 43 -1.44 -6.74 -2.59
CA VAL A 43 -0.23 -7.54 -2.41
C VAL A 43 0.36 -7.13 -1.06
N ALA A 44 0.64 -8.10 -0.20
CA ALA A 44 1.10 -7.82 1.16
C ALA A 44 2.47 -8.44 1.42
N ILE A 45 3.39 -7.65 1.95
CA ILE A 45 4.73 -8.09 2.33
C ILE A 45 4.97 -7.70 3.79
N GLY A 46 5.42 -8.65 4.58
CA GLY A 46 5.69 -8.44 6.00
C GLY A 46 6.80 -9.34 6.49
N GLN A 47 7.05 -9.28 7.79
CA GLN A 47 8.14 -10.05 8.41
C GLN A 47 7.79 -11.52 8.64
N GLN A 48 6.51 -11.83 8.74
CA GLN A 48 6.03 -13.17 9.00
C GLN A 48 4.92 -13.53 8.02
N THR A 49 4.88 -14.79 7.62
CA THR A 49 3.79 -15.29 6.78
C THR A 49 2.47 -15.27 7.55
N GLY A 50 1.38 -15.17 6.83
CA GLY A 50 0.04 -15.15 7.38
C GLY A 50 -0.96 -14.86 6.29
N GLU A 51 -2.21 -14.67 6.69
CA GLU A 51 -3.27 -14.36 5.74
C GLU A 51 -4.26 -13.39 6.38
N VAL A 52 -4.67 -12.39 5.63
CA VAL A 52 -5.63 -11.38 6.08
C VAL A 52 -6.63 -11.15 4.95
N ALA A 53 -7.91 -11.36 5.21
CA ALA A 53 -8.99 -11.14 4.23
C ALA A 53 -8.72 -11.84 2.89
N GLY A 54 -8.16 -13.05 2.94
CA GLY A 54 -7.82 -13.83 1.75
C GLY A 54 -6.49 -13.43 1.10
N VAL A 55 -5.79 -12.43 1.62
CA VAL A 55 -4.51 -11.97 1.10
C VAL A 55 -3.38 -12.66 1.87
N LYS A 56 -2.51 -13.36 1.16
CA LYS A 56 -1.35 -14.01 1.78
C LYS A 56 -0.23 -13.00 1.96
N ILE A 57 0.37 -13.00 3.15
CA ILE A 57 1.51 -12.15 3.45
C ILE A 57 2.78 -12.87 3.01
N GLN A 58 3.51 -12.23 2.10
CA GLN A 58 4.82 -12.72 1.64
C GLN A 58 5.91 -12.15 2.55
N THR A 59 6.99 -12.89 2.73
CA THR A 59 8.12 -12.42 3.55
C THR A 59 9.29 -11.91 2.71
N LYS A 60 9.22 -12.08 1.40
CA LYS A 60 10.24 -11.62 0.46
C LYS A 60 9.58 -10.74 -0.59
N THR A 61 10.38 -9.88 -1.22
CA THR A 61 9.91 -9.11 -2.37
C THR A 61 9.54 -10.06 -3.49
N VAL A 62 8.34 -9.87 -4.03
CA VAL A 62 7.84 -10.66 -5.15
C VAL A 62 7.68 -9.73 -6.35
N PRO A 63 7.83 -10.24 -7.58
CA PRO A 63 7.58 -9.40 -8.75
C PRO A 63 6.14 -8.89 -8.73
N VAL A 64 5.97 -7.59 -8.96
CA VAL A 64 4.65 -6.96 -8.99
C VAL A 64 4.49 -6.16 -10.27
N LYS A 65 3.25 -6.04 -10.74
CA LYS A 65 2.90 -5.27 -11.93
C LYS A 65 1.68 -4.42 -11.66
N ASN A 66 1.64 -3.27 -12.31
CA ASN A 66 0.46 -2.40 -12.30
C ASN A 66 0.07 -1.95 -10.88
N ILE A 67 1.05 -1.69 -10.05
CA ILE A 67 0.81 -1.15 -8.71
C ILE A 67 0.39 0.31 -8.84
N ASP A 68 -0.80 0.64 -8.36
CA ASP A 68 -1.26 2.02 -8.28
C ASP A 68 -0.68 2.71 -7.05
N THR A 69 -0.80 2.07 -5.90
CA THR A 69 -0.45 2.67 -4.61
C THR A 69 0.40 1.73 -3.78
N VAL A 70 1.44 2.26 -3.16
CA VAL A 70 2.17 1.59 -2.08
C VAL A 70 1.77 2.28 -0.78
N THR A 71 1.35 1.52 0.23
CA THR A 71 1.07 2.06 1.55
C THR A 71 2.07 1.48 2.55
N LEU A 72 2.78 2.39 3.25
CA LEU A 72 3.88 2.02 4.13
C LEU A 72 3.44 1.95 5.58
N TYR A 73 3.78 0.83 6.21
CA TYR A 73 3.61 0.61 7.65
C TYR A 73 4.95 0.22 8.29
N LEU A 74 6.05 0.68 7.69
CA LEU A 74 7.40 0.48 8.17
C LEU A 74 8.00 1.82 8.60
N ASN A 75 8.80 1.84 9.67
CA ASN A 75 9.53 3.04 10.03
C ASN A 75 10.60 3.33 8.96
N PRO A 76 11.17 4.56 8.92
CA PRO A 76 12.16 4.92 7.89
C PRO A 76 13.36 3.97 7.80
N LYS A 77 13.84 3.48 8.92
CA LYS A 77 14.98 2.56 8.95
C LYS A 77 14.67 1.29 8.16
N ASN A 78 13.46 0.75 8.32
CA ASN A 78 13.06 -0.49 7.66
C ASN A 78 12.57 -0.27 6.23
N GLN A 79 12.38 0.97 5.81
CA GLN A 79 12.00 1.29 4.44
C GLN A 79 13.16 1.17 3.47
N ARG A 80 14.39 1.37 3.91
CA ARG A 80 15.57 1.48 3.03
C ARG A 80 15.76 0.27 2.14
N GLU A 81 15.56 -0.91 2.67
CA GLU A 81 15.72 -2.13 1.88
C GLU A 81 14.68 -2.26 0.77
N TYR A 82 13.60 -1.47 0.81
CA TYR A 82 12.54 -1.51 -0.18
C TYR A 82 12.60 -0.36 -1.19
N TYR A 83 13.53 0.57 -1.06
CA TYR A 83 13.58 1.74 -1.94
C TYR A 83 13.61 1.34 -3.42
N ASN A 84 14.57 0.50 -3.79
CA ASN A 84 14.70 0.10 -5.20
C ASN A 84 13.51 -0.70 -5.68
N TYR A 85 12.99 -1.58 -4.84
CA TYR A 85 11.83 -2.39 -5.15
C TYR A 85 10.60 -1.52 -5.47
N ILE A 86 10.36 -0.51 -4.65
CA ILE A 86 9.25 0.42 -4.85
C ILE A 86 9.44 1.24 -6.12
N ILE A 87 10.64 1.77 -6.33
CA ILE A 87 10.93 2.59 -7.51
C ILE A 87 10.78 1.76 -8.78
N GLU A 88 11.27 0.53 -8.79
CA GLU A 88 11.12 -0.37 -9.94
C GLU A 88 9.67 -0.73 -10.22
N ALA A 89 8.84 -0.81 -9.18
CA ALA A 89 7.41 -1.08 -9.34
C ALA A 89 6.67 0.08 -10.00
N GLN A 90 7.23 1.29 -9.99
CA GLN A 90 6.67 2.49 -10.60
C GLN A 90 5.21 2.71 -10.22
N PRO A 91 4.89 2.75 -8.91
CA PRO A 91 3.54 3.07 -8.50
C PRO A 91 3.20 4.52 -8.85
N LYS A 92 1.94 4.85 -8.91
CA LYS A 92 1.51 6.23 -9.11
C LYS A 92 1.77 7.07 -7.86
N ARG A 93 1.60 6.46 -6.68
CA ARG A 93 1.82 7.15 -5.41
C ARG A 93 2.33 6.20 -4.32
N VAL A 94 2.98 6.79 -3.33
CA VAL A 94 3.36 6.11 -2.10
C VAL A 94 2.74 6.87 -0.94
N ILE A 95 1.97 6.17 -0.10
CA ILE A 95 1.35 6.76 1.09
C ILE A 95 2.24 6.47 2.30
N PHE A 96 2.61 7.55 2.98
CA PHE A 96 3.34 7.49 4.24
C PHE A 96 2.35 7.65 5.38
N ASN A 97 1.94 6.52 5.97
CA ASN A 97 1.04 6.53 7.11
C ASN A 97 1.71 7.14 8.34
N PRO A 98 0.95 7.58 9.36
CA PRO A 98 1.56 8.16 10.56
C PRO A 98 2.65 7.26 11.16
N GLY A 99 3.81 7.84 11.45
CA GLY A 99 4.97 7.11 11.97
C GLY A 99 5.94 6.59 10.92
N THR A 100 5.62 6.75 9.62
CA THR A 100 6.48 6.28 8.53
C THR A 100 7.15 7.43 7.78
N GLU A 101 6.94 8.66 8.20
CA GLU A 101 7.45 9.87 7.54
C GLU A 101 8.95 9.77 7.28
N ASN A 102 9.37 10.03 6.04
CA ASN A 102 10.75 9.82 5.61
C ASN A 102 11.15 10.82 4.52
N PRO A 103 11.62 12.01 4.90
CA PRO A 103 11.99 13.04 3.92
C PRO A 103 13.04 12.60 2.89
N GLU A 104 13.98 11.74 3.28
CA GLU A 104 14.95 11.18 2.34
C GLU A 104 14.24 10.43 1.21
N PHE A 105 13.29 9.60 1.57
CA PHE A 105 12.56 8.82 0.58
C PHE A 105 11.61 9.69 -0.25
N TYR A 106 11.03 10.74 0.34
CA TYR A 106 10.20 11.67 -0.41
C TYR A 106 10.97 12.24 -1.61
N GLN A 107 12.21 12.67 -1.38
CA GLN A 107 13.03 13.26 -2.45
C GLN A 107 13.33 12.23 -3.54
N LEU A 108 13.67 11.03 -3.14
CA LEU A 108 13.97 9.96 -4.09
C LEU A 108 12.75 9.58 -4.93
N LEU A 109 11.58 9.51 -4.32
CA LEU A 109 10.33 9.21 -5.03
C LEU A 109 9.99 10.33 -6.01
N LYS A 110 10.07 11.58 -5.57
CA LYS A 110 9.78 12.73 -6.44
C LYS A 110 10.72 12.79 -7.63
N SER A 111 12.00 12.48 -7.43
CA SER A 111 12.96 12.44 -8.53
C SER A 111 12.68 11.32 -9.54
N ASN A 112 11.86 10.36 -9.18
CA ASN A 112 11.41 9.27 -10.05
C ASN A 112 9.97 9.44 -10.51
N ASN A 113 9.40 10.64 -10.35
CA ASN A 113 8.04 10.98 -10.78
C ASN A 113 6.96 10.15 -10.08
N ILE A 114 7.20 9.77 -8.83
CA ILE A 114 6.23 9.05 -8.00
C ILE A 114 5.67 10.04 -6.98
N GLU A 115 4.33 10.11 -6.90
CA GLU A 115 3.65 11.00 -5.98
C GLU A 115 3.87 10.55 -4.53
N VAL A 116 4.15 11.50 -3.64
CA VAL A 116 4.27 11.29 -2.21
C VAL A 116 3.01 11.81 -1.54
N GLU A 117 2.36 10.96 -0.76
CA GLU A 117 1.17 11.36 0.01
C GLU A 117 1.39 11.03 1.47
N VAL A 118 1.45 12.04 2.32
CA VAL A 118 1.58 11.88 3.78
C VAL A 118 0.18 11.90 4.35
N ALA A 119 -0.37 10.72 4.64
CA ALA A 119 -1.77 10.59 5.02
C ALA A 119 -2.00 9.25 5.72
N CYS A 120 -3.18 9.09 6.31
CA CYS A 120 -3.61 7.82 6.89
C CYS A 120 -4.49 7.09 5.88
N THR A 121 -4.05 5.91 5.43
CA THR A 121 -4.80 5.10 4.46
C THR A 121 -6.21 4.81 4.95
N LEU A 122 -6.39 4.53 6.23
CA LEU A 122 -7.71 4.24 6.79
C LEU A 122 -8.65 5.44 6.68
N VAL A 123 -8.12 6.64 6.90
CA VAL A 123 -8.91 7.87 6.75
C VAL A 123 -9.28 8.09 5.29
N LEU A 124 -8.33 7.91 4.37
CA LEU A 124 -8.62 8.04 2.95
C LEU A 124 -9.73 7.08 2.49
N LEU A 125 -9.66 5.84 2.96
CA LEU A 125 -10.69 4.83 2.61
C LEU A 125 -12.05 5.20 3.21
N SER A 126 -12.09 5.64 4.47
CA SER A 126 -13.35 5.95 5.15
C SER A 126 -14.02 7.22 4.62
N THR A 127 -13.27 8.10 3.98
CA THR A 127 -13.77 9.37 3.44
C THR A 127 -13.91 9.37 1.92
N ASN A 128 -13.78 8.21 1.28
CA ASN A 128 -13.83 8.06 -0.18
C ASN A 128 -12.78 8.90 -0.92
N GLN A 129 -11.62 9.10 -0.29
CA GLN A 129 -10.51 9.89 -0.86
C GLN A 129 -9.32 9.02 -1.27
N TYR A 130 -9.45 7.73 -1.12
CA TYR A 130 -8.39 6.79 -1.47
C TYR A 130 -8.17 6.69 -3.01
#